data_a0affb196950d27d62e392a28aa013bf
#
_entry.id   a0affb196950d27d62e392a28aa013bf
#
_cell.length_a   1.000
_cell.length_b   1.000
_cell.length_c   1.000
_cell.angle_alpha   90.00
_cell.angle_beta   90.00
_cell.angle_gamma   90.00
#
_symmetry.space_group_name_H-M   'P 1'
#
loop_
_entity.id
_entity.type
_entity.pdbx_description
1 polymer ?
#
loop_
_entity_poly.entity_id
_entity_poly.type
_entity_poly.pdbx_seq_one_letter_code
_entity_poly.pdbx_strand_id
1 'polypeptide(L)'
;MADINKRFGLRHLRAAPTSHIRHLRRGQIAHEGAGVAFWFRPLVAALSEVPVDDRELAMLFHGRTADFQDVTVQATVTFRITDPAAAATRLDFGIDPDTGVWRAAPLEQIGSLLTETAQQHALHLLARTALAEALVDGVASVRARMAEGLAAEPRLAETGLEVIAVRVVALRPEPEVERALRTPAREQIQQEADRATFERRAVAVENERAISENELESRIELARREEQLVAQQGANARRLAEEESAAAAVRTDSEAARRTTLATAEAEALRTIGAATAAAEADRLAAH
;
A
#
# COMPACT_ATOMS: atom_id res chain seq x y z
N MET A 1 -4.67 31.37 -32.55
CA MET A 1 -5.28 31.92 -33.79
C MET A 1 -5.20 33.44 -33.74
N ALA A 2 -4.90 34.07 -34.85
CA ALA A 2 -4.83 35.55 -34.94
C ALA A 2 -6.22 36.15 -34.78
N ASP A 3 -6.30 37.24 -33.99
CA ASP A 3 -7.52 38.02 -33.85
C ASP A 3 -7.59 39.09 -34.96
N ILE A 4 -8.67 39.08 -35.75
CA ILE A 4 -8.86 39.97 -36.86
C ILE A 4 -10.07 40.87 -36.64
N ASN A 5 -9.82 42.16 -36.44
CA ASN A 5 -10.86 43.16 -36.24
C ASN A 5 -11.12 43.99 -37.53
N LYS A 6 -12.41 44.23 -37.88
CA LYS A 6 -12.85 44.93 -39.08
C LYS A 6 -13.12 46.39 -38.78
N ARG A 7 -12.53 47.33 -39.61
CA ARG A 7 -12.83 48.73 -39.52
C ARG A 7 -12.69 49.43 -40.88
N PHE A 8 -13.77 49.98 -41.41
CA PHE A 8 -13.81 50.80 -42.65
C PHE A 8 -13.00 50.26 -43.83
N GLY A 9 -13.21 48.97 -44.23
CA GLY A 9 -12.52 48.36 -45.36
C GLY A 9 -11.07 47.91 -45.07
N LEU A 10 -10.54 48.17 -43.89
CA LEU A 10 -9.27 47.69 -43.39
C LEU A 10 -9.52 46.58 -42.37
N ARG A 11 -8.51 45.75 -42.14
CA ARG A 11 -8.48 44.73 -41.10
C ARG A 11 -7.29 44.99 -40.20
N HIS A 12 -7.48 44.82 -38.90
CA HIS A 12 -6.40 44.85 -37.92
C HIS A 12 -6.16 43.41 -37.44
N LEU A 13 -4.98 42.90 -37.69
CA LEU A 13 -4.53 41.62 -37.20
C LEU A 13 -3.72 41.82 -35.91
N ARG A 14 -4.00 41.00 -34.90
CA ARG A 14 -3.21 40.86 -33.70
C ARG A 14 -2.86 39.38 -33.50
N ALA A 15 -1.56 39.07 -33.54
CA ALA A 15 -1.07 37.70 -33.35
C ALA A 15 -0.79 37.41 -31.87
N ALA A 16 -0.94 36.16 -31.47
CA ALA A 16 -0.43 35.68 -30.18
C ALA A 16 1.12 35.65 -30.20
N PRO A 17 1.80 35.74 -29.06
CA PRO A 17 3.24 35.59 -28.99
C PRO A 17 3.76 34.23 -29.47
N THR A 18 2.90 33.21 -29.38
CA THR A 18 3.16 31.83 -29.81
C THR A 18 2.81 31.55 -31.26
N SER A 19 2.41 32.58 -32.02
CA SER A 19 2.06 32.47 -33.45
C SER A 19 2.96 33.38 -34.27
N HIS A 20 3.65 32.79 -35.21
CA HIS A 20 4.43 33.50 -36.22
C HIS A 20 3.53 33.84 -37.41
N ILE A 21 3.36 35.15 -37.70
CA ILE A 21 2.59 35.63 -38.86
C ILE A 21 3.54 36.02 -39.97
N ARG A 22 3.15 35.65 -41.20
CA ARG A 22 3.77 36.11 -42.42
C ARG A 22 2.70 36.80 -43.28
N HIS A 23 2.88 38.09 -43.51
CA HIS A 23 2.02 38.93 -44.35
C HIS A 23 2.70 39.25 -45.68
N LEU A 24 2.16 38.76 -46.74
CA LEU A 24 2.60 39.06 -48.09
C LEU A 24 1.65 40.11 -48.74
N ARG A 25 2.24 41.17 -49.25
CA ARG A 25 1.51 42.18 -50.02
C ARG A 25 2.08 42.23 -51.45
N ARG A 26 1.27 41.91 -52.42
CA ARG A 26 1.69 41.80 -53.84
C ARG A 26 2.93 40.93 -54.04
N GLY A 27 3.02 39.82 -53.34
CA GLY A 27 4.12 38.87 -53.45
C GLY A 27 5.39 39.20 -52.65
N GLN A 28 5.42 40.35 -51.95
CA GLN A 28 6.55 40.74 -51.09
C GLN A 28 6.16 40.69 -49.61
N ILE A 29 7.10 40.35 -48.78
CA ILE A 29 6.89 40.29 -47.32
C ILE A 29 6.74 41.71 -46.80
N ALA A 30 5.57 42.04 -46.25
CA ALA A 30 5.28 43.35 -45.65
C ALA A 30 5.46 43.36 -44.11
N HIS A 31 5.03 42.27 -43.46
CA HIS A 31 5.21 42.06 -42.02
C HIS A 31 5.52 40.58 -41.76
N GLU A 32 6.45 40.29 -40.86
CA GLU A 32 6.81 38.94 -40.45
C GLU A 32 7.27 38.97 -39.00
N GLY A 33 6.86 37.95 -38.20
CA GLY A 33 7.26 37.77 -36.82
C GLY A 33 6.20 37.21 -35.91
N ALA A 34 6.60 36.89 -34.69
CA ALA A 34 5.70 36.47 -33.64
C ALA A 34 5.13 37.66 -32.84
N GLY A 35 3.86 37.57 -32.44
CA GLY A 35 3.21 38.59 -31.63
C GLY A 35 3.01 39.93 -32.32
N VAL A 36 3.06 39.99 -33.65
CA VAL A 36 2.92 41.23 -34.43
C VAL A 36 1.46 41.69 -34.47
N ALA A 37 1.30 43.04 -34.61
CA ALA A 37 -0.01 43.66 -34.81
C ALA A 37 0.10 44.69 -35.91
N PHE A 38 -0.79 44.67 -36.92
CA PHE A 38 -0.75 45.58 -38.06
C PHE A 38 -2.11 45.71 -38.76
N TRP A 39 -2.25 46.79 -39.52
CA TRP A 39 -3.39 47.03 -40.41
C TRP A 39 -3.11 46.54 -41.83
N PHE A 40 -4.06 45.89 -42.46
CA PHE A 40 -3.93 45.43 -43.84
C PHE A 40 -5.23 45.55 -44.62
N ARG A 41 -5.11 45.43 -45.96
CA ARG A 41 -6.25 45.38 -46.92
C ARG A 41 -6.44 43.92 -47.35
N PRO A 42 -7.60 43.30 -47.13
CA PRO A 42 -7.80 41.88 -47.40
C PRO A 42 -7.62 41.48 -48.87
N LEU A 43 -8.01 42.37 -49.80
CA LEU A 43 -7.94 42.10 -51.26
C LEU A 43 -6.53 41.91 -51.82
N VAL A 44 -5.49 42.41 -51.13
CA VAL A 44 -4.10 42.42 -51.62
C VAL A 44 -3.15 41.73 -50.62
N ALA A 45 -3.69 41.13 -49.58
CA ALA A 45 -2.93 40.46 -48.53
C ALA A 45 -3.05 38.94 -48.64
N ALA A 46 -1.94 38.23 -48.59
CA ALA A 46 -1.90 36.83 -48.23
C ALA A 46 -1.29 36.71 -46.86
N LEU A 47 -1.99 36.00 -45.99
CA LEU A 47 -1.60 35.84 -44.57
C LEU A 47 -1.38 34.35 -44.26
N SER A 48 -0.32 34.03 -43.53
CA SER A 48 -0.12 32.73 -42.95
C SER A 48 0.17 32.86 -41.47
N GLU A 49 -0.35 31.93 -40.68
CA GLU A 49 -0.15 31.81 -39.23
C GLU A 49 0.45 30.45 -38.89
N VAL A 50 1.71 30.45 -38.44
CA VAL A 50 2.45 29.27 -38.08
C VAL A 50 2.62 29.24 -36.56
N PRO A 51 2.14 28.22 -35.83
CA PRO A 51 2.37 28.08 -34.40
C PRO A 51 3.84 27.75 -34.15
N VAL A 52 4.43 28.37 -33.12
CA VAL A 52 5.84 28.19 -32.70
C VAL A 52 5.93 27.59 -31.27
N ASP A 53 4.79 27.29 -30.68
CA ASP A 53 4.67 26.60 -29.40
C ASP A 53 4.99 25.10 -29.52
N ASP A 54 5.40 24.50 -28.39
CA ASP A 54 5.53 23.04 -28.29
C ASP A 54 4.17 22.39 -28.35
N ARG A 55 4.04 21.38 -29.20
CA ARG A 55 2.80 20.67 -29.42
C ARG A 55 2.97 19.19 -29.20
N GLU A 56 1.95 18.57 -28.61
CA GLU A 56 1.90 17.15 -28.37
C GLU A 56 0.95 16.46 -29.34
N LEU A 57 1.43 15.40 -29.95
CA LEU A 57 0.68 14.52 -30.82
C LEU A 57 0.58 13.16 -30.13
N ALA A 58 -0.62 12.81 -29.66
CA ALA A 58 -0.91 11.47 -29.19
C ALA A 58 -1.18 10.53 -30.38
N MET A 59 -0.60 9.35 -30.34
CA MET A 59 -0.77 8.32 -31.37
C MET A 59 -1.04 6.95 -30.76
N LEU A 60 -1.88 6.21 -31.44
CA LEU A 60 -2.23 4.84 -31.11
C LEU A 60 -2.17 4.02 -32.39
N PHE A 61 -1.39 2.95 -32.39
CA PHE A 61 -1.30 2.06 -33.53
C PHE A 61 -1.08 0.61 -33.11
N HIS A 62 -1.39 -0.30 -34.01
CA HIS A 62 -1.22 -1.72 -33.81
C HIS A 62 0.03 -2.20 -34.55
N GLY A 63 0.76 -3.12 -33.93
CA GLY A 63 1.92 -3.78 -34.50
C GLY A 63 1.87 -5.28 -34.23
N ARG A 64 2.66 -6.04 -34.98
CA ARG A 64 2.80 -7.47 -34.78
C ARG A 64 4.22 -7.81 -34.40
N THR A 65 4.37 -8.64 -33.38
CA THR A 65 5.67 -9.14 -32.90
C THR A 65 6.19 -10.29 -33.77
N ALA A 66 7.46 -10.70 -33.55
CA ALA A 66 8.11 -11.79 -34.30
C ALA A 66 7.38 -13.14 -34.16
N ASP A 67 6.71 -13.35 -33.04
CA ASP A 67 5.88 -14.53 -32.70
C ASP A 67 4.40 -14.36 -33.09
N PHE A 68 4.11 -13.44 -34.02
CA PHE A 68 2.79 -13.19 -34.62
C PHE A 68 1.71 -12.73 -33.61
N GLN A 69 2.12 -12.15 -32.47
CA GLN A 69 1.17 -11.59 -31.52
C GLN A 69 0.91 -10.12 -31.84
N ASP A 70 -0.36 -9.73 -31.78
CA ASP A 70 -0.74 -8.34 -31.97
C ASP A 70 -0.55 -7.52 -30.69
N VAL A 71 0.08 -6.35 -30.83
CA VAL A 71 0.34 -5.41 -29.74
C VAL A 71 -0.14 -4.02 -30.12
N THR A 72 -0.68 -3.30 -29.15
CA THR A 72 -1.08 -1.91 -29.27
C THR A 72 -0.03 -1.03 -28.63
N VAL A 73 0.50 -0.08 -29.39
CA VAL A 73 1.46 0.92 -28.95
C VAL A 73 0.75 2.25 -28.76
N GLN A 74 0.85 2.80 -27.55
CA GLN A 74 0.40 4.16 -27.24
C GLN A 74 1.62 5.03 -27.01
N ALA A 75 1.75 6.10 -27.82
CA ALA A 75 2.87 7.02 -27.73
C ALA A 75 2.42 8.47 -27.88
N THR A 76 3.28 9.39 -27.43
CA THR A 76 3.13 10.84 -27.61
C THR A 76 4.42 11.41 -28.12
N VAL A 77 4.33 12.20 -29.19
CA VAL A 77 5.45 12.93 -29.77
C VAL A 77 5.27 14.42 -29.50
N THR A 78 6.24 15.05 -28.87
CA THR A 78 6.30 16.50 -28.71
C THR A 78 7.15 17.07 -29.81
N PHE A 79 6.60 18.02 -30.55
CA PHE A 79 7.28 18.67 -31.68
C PHE A 79 7.09 20.18 -31.64
N ARG A 80 7.96 20.89 -32.33
CA ARG A 80 7.94 22.34 -32.49
C ARG A 80 8.26 22.69 -33.94
N ILE A 81 7.72 23.80 -34.41
CA ILE A 81 8.12 24.43 -35.68
C ILE A 81 9.20 25.45 -35.37
N THR A 82 10.47 25.13 -35.71
CA THR A 82 11.64 25.97 -35.48
C THR A 82 11.90 26.96 -36.61
N ASP A 83 11.50 26.58 -37.85
CA ASP A 83 11.56 27.48 -39.01
C ASP A 83 10.15 27.68 -39.60
N PRO A 84 9.41 28.72 -39.12
CA PRO A 84 8.09 29.07 -39.62
C PRO A 84 8.06 29.44 -41.10
N ALA A 85 9.16 29.99 -41.62
CA ALA A 85 9.25 30.39 -43.02
C ALA A 85 9.32 29.17 -43.95
N ALA A 86 10.16 28.19 -43.62
CA ALA A 86 10.23 26.90 -44.31
C ALA A 86 8.88 26.18 -44.24
N ALA A 87 8.29 26.10 -43.03
CA ALA A 87 6.99 25.47 -42.83
C ALA A 87 5.88 26.09 -43.70
N ALA A 88 5.77 27.42 -43.76
CA ALA A 88 4.77 28.12 -44.54
C ALA A 88 4.97 27.99 -46.06
N THR A 89 6.14 27.56 -46.54
CA THR A 89 6.38 27.28 -47.97
C THR A 89 6.07 25.83 -48.35
N ARG A 90 6.12 24.88 -47.40
CA ARG A 90 5.89 23.45 -47.63
C ARG A 90 4.47 23.02 -47.28
N LEU A 91 3.84 23.71 -46.31
CA LEU A 91 2.51 23.42 -45.80
C LEU A 91 1.64 24.67 -45.91
N ASP A 92 0.34 24.47 -46.20
CA ASP A 92 -0.59 25.59 -46.30
C ASP A 92 -1.08 26.09 -44.94
N PHE A 93 -0.31 27.00 -44.36
CA PHE A 93 -0.68 27.74 -43.14
C PHE A 93 -1.50 29.02 -43.44
N GLY A 94 -2.04 29.10 -44.66
CA GLY A 94 -2.83 30.24 -45.08
C GLY A 94 -4.07 30.44 -44.19
N ILE A 95 -4.29 31.67 -43.73
CA ILE A 95 -5.48 32.05 -42.97
C ILE A 95 -6.43 32.91 -43.85
N ASP A 96 -7.71 32.79 -43.55
CA ASP A 96 -8.72 33.64 -44.14
C ASP A 96 -8.56 35.07 -43.58
N PRO A 97 -8.43 36.10 -44.43
CA PRO A 97 -8.19 37.49 -44.00
C PRO A 97 -9.37 38.15 -43.31
N ASP A 98 -10.53 37.54 -43.31
CA ASP A 98 -11.75 38.03 -42.67
C ASP A 98 -12.02 37.32 -41.32
N THR A 99 -11.69 36.04 -41.18
CA THR A 99 -11.98 35.23 -39.99
C THR A 99 -10.75 34.87 -39.18
N GLY A 100 -9.56 34.88 -39.78
CA GLY A 100 -8.33 34.40 -39.14
C GLY A 100 -8.21 32.89 -39.01
N VAL A 101 -9.12 32.12 -39.63
CA VAL A 101 -9.13 30.65 -39.59
C VAL A 101 -8.22 30.10 -40.69
N TRP A 102 -7.50 29.02 -40.44
CA TRP A 102 -6.73 28.33 -41.45
C TRP A 102 -7.64 27.83 -42.57
N ARG A 103 -7.21 27.97 -43.82
CA ARG A 103 -7.91 27.50 -45.01
C ARG A 103 -7.72 26.00 -45.25
N ALA A 104 -6.62 25.45 -44.75
CA ALA A 104 -6.27 24.05 -44.76
C ALA A 104 -6.05 23.49 -43.35
N ALA A 105 -5.70 22.24 -43.22
CA ALA A 105 -5.40 21.58 -41.94
C ALA A 105 -3.89 21.21 -41.84
N PRO A 106 -2.98 22.20 -41.77
CA PRO A 106 -1.54 21.94 -41.79
C PRO A 106 -1.05 21.12 -40.60
N LEU A 107 -1.65 21.26 -39.43
CA LEU A 107 -1.29 20.50 -38.26
C LEU A 107 -1.70 19.01 -38.39
N GLU A 108 -2.77 18.70 -39.08
CA GLU A 108 -3.16 17.32 -39.37
C GLU A 108 -2.17 16.66 -40.32
N GLN A 109 -1.69 17.41 -41.36
CA GLN A 109 -0.67 16.92 -42.28
C GLN A 109 0.67 16.64 -41.55
N ILE A 110 1.08 17.53 -40.62
CA ILE A 110 2.24 17.29 -39.74
C ILE A 110 2.00 16.07 -38.88
N GLY A 111 0.82 15.96 -38.27
CA GLY A 111 0.45 14.85 -37.43
C GLY A 111 0.51 13.51 -38.17
N SER A 112 0.01 13.45 -39.40
CA SER A 112 0.10 12.27 -40.24
C SER A 112 1.53 11.88 -40.57
N LEU A 113 2.36 12.83 -40.97
CA LEU A 113 3.76 12.60 -41.29
C LEU A 113 4.53 12.05 -40.07
N LEU A 114 4.36 12.67 -38.91
CA LEU A 114 5.00 12.22 -37.65
C LEU A 114 4.52 10.82 -37.25
N THR A 115 3.21 10.57 -37.38
CA THR A 115 2.62 9.26 -37.02
C THR A 115 3.12 8.17 -37.97
N GLU A 116 3.09 8.38 -39.25
CA GLU A 116 3.56 7.41 -40.24
C GLU A 116 5.03 7.06 -40.06
N THR A 117 5.88 8.07 -39.89
CA THR A 117 7.31 7.87 -39.66
C THR A 117 7.57 7.13 -38.35
N ALA A 118 6.97 7.58 -37.24
CA ALA A 118 7.12 6.96 -35.95
C ALA A 118 6.63 5.49 -35.95
N GLN A 119 5.46 5.25 -36.55
CA GLN A 119 4.87 3.92 -36.68
C GLN A 119 5.76 2.98 -37.50
N GLN A 120 6.29 3.43 -38.64
CA GLN A 120 7.20 2.63 -39.46
C GLN A 120 8.41 2.12 -38.67
N HIS A 121 9.05 2.98 -37.90
CA HIS A 121 10.20 2.61 -37.10
C HIS A 121 9.84 1.69 -35.92
N ALA A 122 8.71 1.91 -35.27
CA ALA A 122 8.19 1.05 -34.22
C ALA A 122 7.85 -0.36 -34.74
N LEU A 123 7.12 -0.44 -35.85
CA LEU A 123 6.74 -1.71 -36.48
C LEU A 123 7.94 -2.52 -36.95
N HIS A 124 8.97 -1.87 -37.49
CA HIS A 124 10.22 -2.54 -37.88
C HIS A 124 10.93 -3.19 -36.73
N LEU A 125 10.92 -2.58 -35.54
CA LEU A 125 11.47 -3.15 -34.32
C LEU A 125 10.61 -4.31 -33.82
N LEU A 126 9.30 -4.09 -33.67
CA LEU A 126 8.35 -5.09 -33.15
C LEU A 126 8.34 -6.37 -33.97
N ALA A 127 8.40 -6.27 -35.30
CA ALA A 127 8.43 -7.44 -36.20
C ALA A 127 9.66 -8.36 -35.97
N ARG A 128 10.67 -7.92 -35.24
CA ARG A 128 11.89 -8.67 -34.91
C ARG A 128 12.02 -9.06 -33.45
N THR A 129 11.12 -8.59 -32.61
CA THR A 129 11.13 -8.79 -31.15
C THR A 129 10.00 -9.72 -30.75
N ALA A 130 10.28 -10.73 -29.92
CA ALA A 130 9.26 -11.61 -29.36
C ALA A 130 8.41 -10.87 -28.35
N LEU A 131 7.13 -11.30 -28.18
CA LEU A 131 6.19 -10.63 -27.28
C LEU A 131 6.73 -10.50 -25.84
N ALA A 132 7.34 -11.56 -25.30
CA ALA A 132 7.88 -11.56 -23.95
C ALA A 132 8.96 -10.47 -23.75
N GLU A 133 9.86 -10.32 -24.70
CA GLU A 133 10.91 -9.30 -24.72
C GLU A 133 10.32 -7.90 -24.90
N ALA A 134 9.35 -7.78 -25.83
CA ALA A 134 8.64 -6.53 -26.07
C ALA A 134 7.88 -6.01 -24.82
N LEU A 135 7.37 -6.90 -23.98
CA LEU A 135 6.68 -6.50 -22.74
C LEU A 135 7.63 -6.11 -21.59
N VAL A 136 8.87 -6.61 -21.60
CA VAL A 136 9.87 -6.30 -20.56
C VAL A 136 10.63 -5.01 -20.90
N ASP A 137 11.28 -4.98 -22.07
CA ASP A 137 12.17 -3.89 -22.47
C ASP A 137 11.63 -3.06 -23.63
N GLY A 138 10.51 -3.47 -24.22
CA GLY A 138 10.01 -2.90 -25.46
C GLY A 138 9.64 -1.42 -25.38
N VAL A 139 9.15 -0.93 -24.25
CA VAL A 139 8.82 0.50 -24.07
C VAL A 139 10.05 1.38 -24.33
N ALA A 140 11.20 1.03 -23.75
CA ALA A 140 12.44 1.77 -23.93
C ALA A 140 13.00 1.63 -25.35
N SER A 141 13.00 0.42 -25.89
CA SER A 141 13.51 0.09 -27.21
C SER A 141 12.68 0.74 -28.32
N VAL A 142 11.35 0.67 -28.24
CA VAL A 142 10.44 1.31 -29.21
C VAL A 142 10.59 2.82 -29.15
N ARG A 143 10.68 3.41 -27.94
CA ARG A 143 10.91 4.85 -27.78
C ARG A 143 12.21 5.29 -28.45
N ALA A 144 13.33 4.60 -28.18
CA ALA A 144 14.62 4.93 -28.76
C ALA A 144 14.58 4.83 -30.29
N ARG A 145 13.98 3.76 -30.82
CA ARG A 145 13.90 3.54 -32.27
C ARG A 145 13.00 4.56 -32.97
N MET A 146 11.86 4.93 -32.36
CA MET A 146 11.02 6.02 -32.87
C MET A 146 11.76 7.35 -32.87
N ALA A 147 12.44 7.70 -31.78
CA ALA A 147 13.20 8.95 -31.68
C ALA A 147 14.33 9.03 -32.71
N GLU A 148 15.10 7.97 -32.88
CA GLU A 148 16.13 7.89 -33.92
C GLU A 148 15.55 8.04 -35.33
N GLY A 149 14.46 7.36 -35.62
CA GLY A 149 13.81 7.40 -36.90
C GLY A 149 13.24 8.77 -37.24
N LEU A 150 12.60 9.42 -36.28
CA LEU A 150 12.08 10.78 -36.45
C LEU A 150 13.21 11.80 -36.60
N ALA A 151 14.28 11.69 -35.84
CA ALA A 151 15.44 12.58 -35.98
C ALA A 151 16.19 12.42 -37.30
N ALA A 152 16.17 11.22 -37.87
CA ALA A 152 16.82 10.92 -39.14
C ALA A 152 15.94 11.24 -40.38
N GLU A 153 14.66 11.63 -40.21
CA GLU A 153 13.75 11.89 -41.31
C GLU A 153 14.02 13.26 -41.98
N PRO A 154 14.56 13.30 -43.21
CA PRO A 154 14.93 14.56 -43.88
C PRO A 154 13.74 15.50 -44.07
N ARG A 155 12.56 14.97 -44.31
CA ARG A 155 11.33 15.75 -44.56
C ARG A 155 10.95 16.64 -43.38
N LEU A 156 11.24 16.20 -42.14
CA LEU A 156 10.98 17.02 -40.95
C LEU A 156 11.90 18.24 -40.92
N ALA A 157 13.20 18.03 -41.13
CA ALA A 157 14.17 19.13 -41.19
C ALA A 157 13.86 20.10 -42.33
N GLU A 158 13.55 19.61 -43.54
CA GLU A 158 13.16 20.44 -44.70
C GLU A 158 11.88 21.27 -44.47
N THR A 159 10.98 20.79 -43.63
CA THR A 159 9.74 21.45 -43.24
C THR A 159 9.94 22.40 -42.03
N GLY A 160 11.15 22.46 -41.44
CA GLY A 160 11.43 23.28 -40.26
C GLY A 160 10.79 22.70 -38.97
N LEU A 161 10.55 21.41 -38.93
CA LEU A 161 9.99 20.71 -37.79
C LEU A 161 11.12 20.09 -36.95
N GLU A 162 11.03 20.22 -35.64
CA GLU A 162 11.92 19.61 -34.68
C GLU A 162 11.13 18.72 -33.73
N VAL A 163 11.57 17.49 -33.54
CA VAL A 163 11.01 16.59 -32.54
C VAL A 163 11.76 16.79 -31.21
N ILE A 164 11.06 17.27 -30.20
CA ILE A 164 11.61 17.57 -28.88
C ILE A 164 11.72 16.31 -28.02
N ALA A 165 10.64 15.50 -28.01
CA ALA A 165 10.58 14.31 -27.20
C ALA A 165 9.65 13.26 -27.79
N VAL A 166 10.00 12.00 -27.60
CA VAL A 166 9.16 10.83 -27.88
C VAL A 166 8.92 10.09 -26.56
N ARG A 167 7.67 9.87 -26.21
CA ARG A 167 7.25 9.10 -25.03
C ARG A 167 6.40 7.93 -25.48
N VAL A 168 6.77 6.72 -25.10
CA VAL A 168 5.93 5.54 -25.23
C VAL A 168 5.25 5.33 -23.88
N VAL A 169 3.92 5.45 -23.88
CA VAL A 169 3.11 5.41 -22.66
C VAL A 169 2.83 3.97 -22.26
N ALA A 170 2.47 3.14 -23.25
CA ALA A 170 2.14 1.74 -23.03
C ALA A 170 2.40 0.91 -24.27
N LEU A 171 2.76 -0.35 -24.05
CA LEU A 171 2.78 -1.40 -25.02
C LEU A 171 1.93 -2.54 -24.45
N ARG A 172 0.79 -2.83 -25.07
CA ARG A 172 -0.19 -3.80 -24.56
C ARG A 172 -0.43 -4.89 -25.59
N PRO A 173 -0.35 -6.16 -25.20
CA PRO A 173 -0.78 -7.26 -26.04
C PRO A 173 -2.29 -7.28 -26.13
N GLU A 174 -2.81 -8.12 -27.03
CA GLU A 174 -4.24 -8.39 -27.13
C GLU A 174 -4.82 -8.87 -25.78
N PRO A 175 -6.05 -8.47 -25.42
CA PRO A 175 -6.62 -8.76 -24.09
C PRO A 175 -6.65 -10.23 -23.69
N GLU A 176 -6.79 -11.14 -24.65
CA GLU A 176 -6.77 -12.58 -24.40
C GLU A 176 -5.38 -13.08 -24.02
N VAL A 177 -4.37 -12.61 -24.74
CA VAL A 177 -2.96 -12.93 -24.47
C VAL A 177 -2.52 -12.33 -23.13
N GLU A 178 -2.94 -11.10 -22.85
CA GLU A 178 -2.66 -10.44 -21.56
C GLU A 178 -3.24 -11.23 -20.38
N ARG A 179 -4.47 -11.76 -20.51
CA ARG A 179 -5.08 -12.63 -19.50
C ARG A 179 -4.32 -13.93 -19.33
N ALA A 180 -3.95 -14.57 -20.45
CA ALA A 180 -3.18 -15.82 -20.41
C ALA A 180 -1.82 -15.65 -19.72
N LEU A 181 -1.11 -14.56 -20.00
CA LEU A 181 0.17 -14.23 -19.36
C LEU A 181 0.03 -13.91 -17.86
N ARG A 182 -1.10 -13.33 -17.45
CA ARG A 182 -1.35 -13.01 -16.04
C ARG A 182 -1.78 -14.21 -15.18
N THR A 183 -2.35 -15.24 -15.83
CA THR A 183 -2.87 -16.41 -15.10
C THR A 183 -1.79 -17.11 -14.27
N PRO A 184 -0.64 -17.55 -14.83
CA PRO A 184 0.38 -18.25 -14.05
C PRO A 184 0.97 -17.38 -12.92
N ALA A 185 1.15 -16.08 -13.16
CA ALA A 185 1.63 -15.17 -12.13
C ALA A 185 0.63 -15.03 -10.96
N ARG A 186 -0.68 -14.98 -11.28
CA ARG A 186 -1.72 -14.95 -10.25
C ARG A 186 -1.79 -16.26 -9.46
N GLU A 187 -1.68 -17.40 -10.13
CA GLU A 187 -1.66 -18.71 -9.48
C GLU A 187 -0.45 -18.83 -8.54
N GLN A 188 0.71 -18.36 -8.95
CA GLN A 188 1.90 -18.35 -8.10
C GLN A 188 1.72 -17.48 -6.86
N ILE A 189 1.22 -16.25 -7.02
CA ILE A 189 0.91 -15.35 -5.90
C ILE A 189 -0.12 -15.98 -4.95
N GLN A 190 -1.15 -16.64 -5.52
CA GLN A 190 -2.16 -17.33 -4.72
C GLN A 190 -1.57 -18.50 -3.93
N GLN A 191 -0.72 -19.32 -4.55
CA GLN A 191 -0.03 -20.42 -3.88
C GLN A 191 0.88 -19.93 -2.74
N GLU A 192 1.60 -18.82 -2.95
CA GLU A 192 2.42 -18.22 -1.89
C GLU A 192 1.56 -17.68 -0.73
N ALA A 193 0.43 -17.03 -1.04
CA ALA A 193 -0.52 -16.57 -0.03
C ALA A 193 -1.16 -17.69 0.76
N ASP A 194 -1.54 -18.78 0.09
CA ASP A 194 -2.12 -19.96 0.71
C ASP A 194 -1.08 -20.66 1.60
N ARG A 195 0.16 -20.79 1.13
CA ARG A 195 1.27 -21.34 1.92
C ARG A 195 1.54 -20.53 3.18
N ALA A 196 1.63 -19.19 3.05
CA ALA A 196 1.82 -18.31 4.21
C ALA A 196 0.63 -18.35 5.18
N THR A 197 -0.58 -18.59 4.68
CA THR A 197 -1.77 -18.76 5.51
C THR A 197 -1.75 -20.12 6.24
N PHE A 198 -1.34 -21.17 5.56
CA PHE A 198 -1.18 -22.49 6.15
C PHE A 198 -0.11 -22.49 7.26
N GLU A 199 1.05 -21.89 6.99
CA GLU A 199 2.13 -21.77 7.99
C GLU A 199 1.67 -21.00 9.24
N ARG A 200 0.95 -19.89 9.05
CA ARG A 200 0.37 -19.13 10.18
C ARG A 200 -0.63 -19.94 11.00
N ARG A 201 -1.49 -20.73 10.33
CA ARG A 201 -2.44 -21.61 11.02
C ARG A 201 -1.74 -22.74 11.78
N ALA A 202 -0.70 -23.35 11.20
CA ALA A 202 0.08 -24.39 11.86
C ALA A 202 0.72 -23.86 13.16
N VAL A 203 1.35 -22.69 13.12
CA VAL A 203 1.93 -22.04 14.30
C VAL A 203 0.85 -21.66 15.34
N ALA A 204 -0.32 -21.21 14.91
CA ALA A 204 -1.43 -20.91 15.81
C ALA A 204 -1.94 -22.14 16.55
N VAL A 205 -2.10 -23.28 15.84
CA VAL A 205 -2.51 -24.54 16.45
C VAL A 205 -1.45 -25.07 17.42
N GLU A 206 -0.17 -24.97 17.08
CA GLU A 206 0.91 -25.37 17.97
C GLU A 206 0.96 -24.52 19.25
N ASN A 207 0.78 -23.19 19.12
CA ASN A 207 0.68 -22.30 20.28
C ASN A 207 -0.56 -22.63 21.14
N GLU A 208 -1.72 -22.87 20.55
CA GLU A 208 -2.93 -23.24 21.27
C GLU A 208 -2.76 -24.57 22.03
N ARG A 209 -2.08 -25.53 21.41
CA ARG A 209 -1.72 -26.79 22.04
C ARG A 209 -0.79 -26.57 23.24
N ALA A 210 0.26 -25.78 23.06
CA ALA A 210 1.20 -25.45 24.14
C ALA A 210 0.51 -24.73 25.30
N ILE A 211 -0.42 -23.81 25.03
CA ILE A 211 -1.23 -23.14 26.05
C ILE A 211 -2.09 -24.16 26.81
N SER A 212 -2.78 -25.05 26.07
CA SER A 212 -3.63 -26.06 26.67
C SER A 212 -2.84 -27.05 27.54
N GLU A 213 -1.64 -27.45 27.11
CA GLU A 213 -0.73 -28.29 27.89
C GLU A 213 -0.29 -27.61 29.20
N ASN A 214 0.10 -26.32 29.11
CA ASN A 214 0.47 -25.53 30.29
C ASN A 214 -0.70 -25.28 31.27
N GLU A 215 -1.91 -25.07 30.74
CA GLU A 215 -3.12 -24.97 31.57
C GLU A 215 -3.42 -26.29 32.31
N LEU A 216 -3.28 -27.42 31.62
CA LEU A 216 -3.48 -28.74 32.22
C LEU A 216 -2.43 -29.00 33.31
N GLU A 217 -1.17 -28.70 33.06
CA GLU A 217 -0.07 -28.84 34.01
C GLU A 217 -0.31 -27.97 35.26
N SER A 218 -0.73 -26.71 35.05
CA SER A 218 -1.10 -25.78 36.14
C SER A 218 -2.28 -26.30 36.98
N ARG A 219 -3.29 -26.91 36.35
CA ARG A 219 -4.42 -27.51 37.07
C ARG A 219 -3.99 -28.73 37.90
N ILE A 220 -3.12 -29.58 37.36
CA ILE A 220 -2.55 -30.73 38.08
C ILE A 220 -1.75 -30.26 39.27
N GLU A 221 -0.95 -29.20 39.13
CA GLU A 221 -0.14 -28.65 40.21
C GLU A 221 -1.01 -28.00 41.32
N LEU A 222 -2.07 -27.29 40.94
CA LEU A 222 -3.06 -26.77 41.88
C LEU A 222 -3.76 -27.90 42.67
N ALA A 223 -4.23 -28.95 41.96
CA ALA A 223 -4.87 -30.09 42.62
C ALA A 223 -3.93 -30.79 43.58
N ARG A 224 -2.65 -30.97 43.26
CA ARG A 224 -1.64 -31.53 44.18
C ARG A 224 -1.42 -30.65 45.43
N ARG A 225 -1.40 -29.29 45.24
CA ARG A 225 -1.27 -28.35 46.36
C ARG A 225 -2.51 -28.39 47.25
N GLU A 226 -3.70 -28.49 46.69
CA GLU A 226 -4.94 -28.64 47.47
C GLU A 226 -4.96 -29.95 48.24
N GLU A 227 -4.55 -31.05 47.65
CA GLU A 227 -4.43 -32.35 48.35
C GLU A 227 -3.44 -32.27 49.52
N GLN A 228 -2.27 -31.64 49.32
CA GLN A 228 -1.28 -31.41 50.38
C GLN A 228 -1.84 -30.55 51.52
N LEU A 229 -2.59 -29.49 51.18
CA LEU A 229 -3.19 -28.62 52.17
C LEU A 229 -4.25 -29.33 52.98
N VAL A 230 -5.11 -30.12 52.33
CA VAL A 230 -6.09 -30.95 53.04
C VAL A 230 -5.42 -32.00 53.93
N ALA A 231 -4.36 -32.65 53.44
CA ALA A 231 -3.59 -33.62 54.25
C ALA A 231 -2.94 -32.90 55.47
N GLN A 232 -2.39 -31.74 55.30
CA GLN A 232 -1.78 -30.95 56.39
C GLN A 232 -2.82 -30.47 57.38
N GLN A 233 -3.97 -29.99 56.91
CA GLN A 233 -5.09 -29.65 57.82
C GLN A 233 -5.60 -30.84 58.62
N GLY A 234 -5.73 -32.01 57.96
CA GLY A 234 -6.10 -33.24 58.62
C GLY A 234 -5.06 -33.67 59.68
N ALA A 235 -3.77 -33.59 59.40
CA ALA A 235 -2.69 -33.85 60.37
C ALA A 235 -2.71 -32.88 61.53
N ASN A 236 -2.89 -31.59 61.28
CA ASN A 236 -3.01 -30.58 62.33
C ASN A 236 -4.24 -30.81 63.23
N ALA A 237 -5.39 -31.17 62.63
CA ALA A 237 -6.60 -31.47 63.37
C ALA A 237 -6.42 -32.69 64.27
N ARG A 238 -5.73 -33.75 63.80
CA ARG A 238 -5.39 -34.93 64.60
C ARG A 238 -4.49 -34.56 65.80
N ARG A 239 -3.42 -33.76 65.56
CA ARG A 239 -2.53 -33.29 66.63
C ARG A 239 -3.27 -32.47 67.67
N LEU A 240 -4.14 -31.57 67.26
CA LEU A 240 -4.97 -30.78 68.20
C LEU A 240 -5.89 -31.69 69.01
N ALA A 241 -6.54 -32.68 68.41
CA ALA A 241 -7.38 -33.63 69.11
C ALA A 241 -6.57 -34.50 70.09
N GLU A 242 -5.36 -34.92 69.70
CA GLU A 242 -4.44 -35.64 70.58
C GLU A 242 -3.97 -34.79 71.76
N GLU A 243 -3.61 -33.51 71.53
CA GLU A 243 -3.23 -32.56 72.54
C GLU A 243 -4.38 -32.23 73.50
N GLU A 244 -5.59 -32.08 72.99
CA GLU A 244 -6.80 -31.88 73.82
C GLU A 244 -7.13 -33.09 74.66
N SER A 245 -7.02 -34.29 74.08
CA SER A 245 -7.25 -35.53 74.83
C SER A 245 -6.20 -35.79 75.92
N ALA A 246 -4.91 -35.48 75.62
CA ALA A 246 -3.85 -35.54 76.59
C ALA A 246 -4.01 -34.50 77.75
N ALA A 247 -4.40 -33.29 77.41
CA ALA A 247 -4.73 -32.25 78.34
C ALA A 247 -5.93 -32.62 79.23
N ALA A 248 -6.96 -33.25 78.65
CA ALA A 248 -8.11 -33.73 79.41
C ALA A 248 -7.73 -34.92 80.34
N ALA A 249 -6.87 -35.84 79.90
CA ALA A 249 -6.36 -36.90 80.77
C ALA A 249 -5.56 -36.33 81.94
N VAL A 250 -4.66 -35.36 81.68
CA VAL A 250 -3.90 -34.69 82.79
C VAL A 250 -4.84 -33.97 83.77
N ARG A 251 -5.91 -33.35 83.28
CA ARG A 251 -6.91 -32.68 84.15
C ARG A 251 -7.65 -33.71 85.04
N THR A 252 -8.11 -34.84 84.41
CA THR A 252 -8.80 -35.88 85.16
C THR A 252 -7.90 -36.56 86.17
N ASP A 253 -6.63 -36.80 85.86
CA ASP A 253 -5.65 -37.32 86.82
C ASP A 253 -5.37 -36.35 87.92
N SER A 254 -5.22 -35.06 87.69
CA SER A 254 -5.01 -34.01 88.66
C SER A 254 -6.23 -33.82 89.56
N GLU A 255 -7.44 -33.93 89.07
CA GLU A 255 -8.68 -33.90 89.82
C GLU A 255 -8.83 -35.15 90.71
N ALA A 256 -8.49 -36.33 90.13
CA ALA A 256 -8.47 -37.55 90.91
C ALA A 256 -7.44 -37.48 92.07
N ALA A 257 -6.25 -36.99 91.75
CA ALA A 257 -5.21 -36.76 92.81
C ALA A 257 -5.67 -35.76 93.85
N ARG A 258 -6.33 -34.67 93.48
CA ARG A 258 -6.89 -33.69 94.43
C ARG A 258 -7.99 -34.33 95.28
N ARG A 259 -8.87 -35.13 94.70
CA ARG A 259 -9.94 -35.82 95.47
C ARG A 259 -9.38 -36.82 96.46
N THR A 260 -8.33 -37.58 96.05
CA THR A 260 -7.68 -38.53 96.98
C THR A 260 -6.96 -37.77 98.15
N THR A 261 -6.25 -36.65 97.85
CA THR A 261 -5.62 -35.84 98.89
C THR A 261 -6.62 -35.18 99.83
N LEU A 262 -7.77 -34.68 99.33
CA LEU A 262 -8.83 -34.17 100.19
C LEU A 262 -9.49 -35.26 101.00
N ALA A 263 -9.80 -36.44 100.41
CA ALA A 263 -10.37 -37.57 101.20
C ALA A 263 -9.41 -38.08 102.23
N THR A 264 -8.09 -38.13 101.99
CA THR A 264 -7.08 -38.49 103.04
C THR A 264 -6.99 -37.46 104.13
N ALA A 265 -7.01 -36.15 103.79
CA ALA A 265 -7.02 -35.06 104.76
C ALA A 265 -8.33 -35.06 105.60
N GLU A 266 -9.48 -35.32 104.98
CA GLU A 266 -10.77 -35.48 105.71
C GLU A 266 -10.77 -36.69 106.63
N ALA A 267 -10.19 -37.79 106.16
CA ALA A 267 -10.08 -39.05 106.99
C ALA A 267 -9.11 -38.80 108.19
N GLU A 268 -8.00 -38.09 107.99
CA GLU A 268 -7.08 -37.67 109.03
C GLU A 268 -7.75 -36.74 110.02
N ALA A 269 -8.46 -35.73 109.55
CA ALA A 269 -9.22 -34.79 110.37
C ALA A 269 -10.30 -35.56 111.22
N LEU A 270 -11.02 -36.49 110.64
CA LEU A 270 -11.98 -37.29 111.34
C LEU A 270 -11.30 -38.20 112.40
N ARG A 271 -10.11 -38.73 112.11
CA ARG A 271 -9.31 -39.50 113.03
C ARG A 271 -8.82 -38.63 114.23
N THR A 272 -8.35 -37.49 113.92
CA THR A 272 -7.92 -36.52 114.92
C THR A 272 -9.07 -36.04 115.82
N ILE A 273 -10.22 -35.76 115.23
CA ILE A 273 -11.46 -35.43 115.97
C ILE A 273 -11.92 -36.63 116.82
N GLY A 274 -11.93 -37.84 116.21
CA GLY A 274 -12.28 -39.05 116.89
C GLY A 274 -11.33 -39.39 118.08
N ALA A 275 -10.03 -39.19 117.87
CA ALA A 275 -9.05 -39.30 118.94
C ALA A 275 -9.22 -38.25 120.03
N ALA A 276 -9.52 -37.03 119.66
CA ALA A 276 -9.78 -35.92 120.63
C ALA A 276 -11.07 -36.16 121.45
N THR A 277 -12.11 -36.71 120.80
CA THR A 277 -13.38 -37.05 121.50
C THR A 277 -13.21 -38.24 122.35
N ALA A 278 -12.48 -39.29 121.97
CA ALA A 278 -12.13 -40.39 122.82
C ALA A 278 -11.27 -40.05 124.03
N ALA A 279 -10.30 -39.12 123.83
CA ALA A 279 -9.49 -38.59 124.95
C ALA A 279 -10.36 -37.74 125.94
N ALA A 280 -11.29 -36.96 125.45
CA ALA A 280 -12.20 -36.15 126.28
C ALA A 280 -13.23 -37.05 127.02
N GLU A 281 -13.67 -38.17 126.45
CA GLU A 281 -14.47 -39.14 127.14
C GLU A 281 -13.68 -39.97 128.15
N ALA A 282 -12.39 -40.31 127.85
CA ALA A 282 -11.51 -40.94 128.87
C ALA A 282 -11.22 -40.03 130.05
N ASP A 283 -11.00 -38.77 129.79
CA ASP A 283 -10.82 -37.77 130.92
C ASP A 283 -12.12 -37.56 131.71
N ARG A 284 -13.30 -37.68 131.07
CA ARG A 284 -14.59 -37.67 131.84
C ARG A 284 -14.82 -38.86 132.62
N LEU A 285 -14.36 -40.06 132.21
CA LEU A 285 -14.49 -41.28 132.97
C LEU A 285 -13.46 -41.39 134.09
N ALA A 286 -12.34 -40.65 134.01
CA ALA A 286 -11.35 -40.63 135.12
C ALA A 286 -11.69 -39.60 136.25
N ALA A 287 -12.70 -38.78 136.04
CA ALA A 287 -13.17 -37.76 137.02
C ALA A 287 -14.42 -38.22 137.80
N HIS A 288 -14.81 -39.48 137.71
CA HIS A 288 -15.85 -40.09 138.53
C HIS A 288 -15.24 -41.28 139.27
#